data_53376cef722a6425501c0296fdf58100
#
_entry.id   53376cef722a6425501c0296fdf58100
#
_cell.length_a   1.000
_cell.length_b   1.000
_cell.length_c   1.000
_cell.angle_alpha   90.00
_cell.angle_beta   90.00
_cell.angle_gamma   90.00
#
_symmetry.space_group_name_H-M   'P 1'
#
loop_
_entity.id
_entity.type
_entity.pdbx_description
1 polymer ?
#
loop_
_entity_poly.entity_id
_entity_poly.type
_entity_poly.pdbx_seq_one_letter_code
_entity_poly.pdbx_strand_id
1 'polypeptide(L)'
;MSEKIRELYQKLYNQNYQLLEEKKNAVKQEEINKKKSVAKAVASRSLSKIGFEIISFILFFLMAKFMISDMTPDYKPGEASLFIMKTIISIAMIVCFGYVIYKLVVRSRRTVQENFSVDNSETNEKEYNDIFCERICKPIIEYVITNSQYDHSYGISQELYESMRFSNSHEAYESSDNIRLNSNTNLIMSKVHSKFKDGGAYGYWYATLFCGIASIYTLTFNIPISIKIRNRKLDSLKLKNAIQSSNEEFNQYYEIETDNPDLLNKYCTNSMLACFVELAKKNINLEVNIFQNKICIRLHDKYFLDFNIKSELDEENIINSCNSIIAIINTNKFIIEELQSNN
;
A
#
# COMPACT_ATOMS: atom_id res chain seq x y z
N MET A 1 26.67 -4.68 12.32
CA MET A 1 25.27 -5.03 12.69
C MET A 1 24.60 -5.85 11.58
N SER A 2 24.54 -5.36 10.34
CA SER A 2 23.90 -6.06 9.20
C SER A 2 24.44 -7.49 8.97
N GLU A 3 25.75 -7.72 9.13
CA GLU A 3 26.35 -9.06 8.97
C GLU A 3 25.81 -10.05 10.02
N LYS A 4 25.71 -9.64 11.29
CA LYS A 4 25.14 -10.49 12.35
C LYS A 4 23.64 -10.78 12.12
N ILE A 5 22.90 -9.81 11.57
CA ILE A 5 21.48 -10.02 11.22
C ILE A 5 21.40 -11.04 10.08
N ARG A 6 22.28 -10.97 9.07
CA ARG A 6 22.35 -11.94 7.97
C ARG A 6 22.65 -13.35 8.47
N GLU A 7 23.65 -13.51 9.30
CA GLU A 7 23.99 -14.81 9.89
C GLU A 7 22.81 -15.39 10.68
N LEU A 8 22.16 -14.58 11.49
CA LEU A 8 20.99 -15.00 12.27
C LEU A 8 19.81 -15.35 11.36
N TYR A 9 19.55 -14.53 10.34
CA TYR A 9 18.52 -14.79 9.33
C TYR A 9 18.76 -16.14 8.64
N GLN A 10 19.96 -16.36 8.11
CA GLN A 10 20.32 -17.61 7.42
C GLN A 10 20.15 -18.83 8.33
N LYS A 11 20.57 -18.72 9.59
CA LYS A 11 20.39 -19.79 10.56
C LYS A 11 18.90 -20.09 10.80
N LEU A 12 18.09 -19.09 11.07
CA LEU A 12 16.67 -19.25 11.37
C LEU A 12 15.91 -19.73 10.11
N TYR A 13 16.22 -19.18 8.94
CA TYR A 13 15.63 -19.59 7.69
C TYR A 13 15.92 -21.09 7.38
N ASN A 14 17.16 -21.51 7.53
CA ASN A 14 17.55 -22.91 7.33
C ASN A 14 16.87 -23.85 8.33
N GLN A 15 16.71 -23.44 9.58
CA GLN A 15 15.98 -24.22 10.59
C GLN A 15 14.49 -24.39 10.29
N ASN A 16 13.88 -23.43 9.61
CA ASN A 16 12.46 -23.43 9.28
C ASN A 16 12.19 -23.70 7.79
N TYR A 17 13.23 -24.00 7.01
CA TYR A 17 13.16 -24.09 5.55
C TYR A 17 12.06 -25.02 5.05
N GLN A 18 11.96 -26.22 5.59
CA GLN A 18 10.96 -27.18 5.14
C GLN A 18 9.53 -26.68 5.34
N LEU A 19 9.25 -26.07 6.51
CA LEU A 19 7.94 -25.53 6.83
C LEU A 19 7.60 -24.34 5.92
N LEU A 20 8.54 -23.43 5.73
CA LEU A 20 8.35 -22.25 4.88
C LEU A 20 8.15 -22.63 3.41
N GLU A 21 8.95 -23.58 2.90
CA GLU A 21 8.81 -24.07 1.52
C GLU A 21 7.50 -24.84 1.31
N GLU A 22 7.06 -25.63 2.27
CA GLU A 22 5.76 -26.29 2.21
C GLU A 22 4.62 -25.27 2.05
N LYS A 23 4.62 -24.23 2.89
CA LYS A 23 3.61 -23.15 2.83
C LYS A 23 3.71 -22.34 1.56
N LYS A 24 4.91 -22.00 1.11
CA LYS A 24 5.18 -21.31 -0.16
C LYS A 24 4.66 -22.11 -1.37
N ASN A 25 4.85 -23.40 -1.35
CA ASN A 25 4.35 -24.29 -2.39
C ASN A 25 2.82 -24.42 -2.35
N ALA A 26 2.21 -24.45 -1.17
CA ALA A 26 0.76 -24.44 -1.01
C ALA A 26 0.14 -23.17 -1.63
N VAL A 27 0.70 -21.99 -1.37
CA VAL A 27 0.25 -20.71 -1.96
C VAL A 27 0.40 -20.74 -3.49
N LYS A 28 1.56 -21.18 -4.01
CA LYS A 28 1.77 -21.31 -5.46
C LYS A 28 0.76 -22.25 -6.11
N GLN A 29 0.48 -23.38 -5.48
CA GLN A 29 -0.47 -24.36 -6.00
C GLN A 29 -1.89 -23.81 -6.01
N GLU A 30 -2.27 -23.05 -4.98
CA GLU A 30 -3.56 -22.38 -4.91
C GLU A 30 -3.70 -21.32 -6.02
N GLU A 31 -2.69 -20.50 -6.26
CA GLU A 31 -2.70 -19.55 -7.39
C GLU A 31 -2.87 -20.25 -8.74
N ILE A 32 -2.18 -21.37 -8.95
CA ILE A 32 -2.31 -22.16 -10.19
C ILE A 32 -3.74 -22.68 -10.33
N ASN A 33 -4.32 -23.21 -9.26
CA ASN A 33 -5.66 -23.74 -9.26
C ASN A 33 -6.70 -22.63 -9.49
N LYS A 34 -6.51 -21.47 -8.87
CA LYS A 34 -7.33 -20.27 -9.08
C LYS A 34 -7.27 -19.80 -10.54
N LYS A 35 -6.08 -19.69 -11.12
CA LYS A 35 -5.90 -19.36 -12.55
C LYS A 35 -6.61 -20.36 -13.46
N LYS A 36 -6.50 -21.67 -13.19
CA LYS A 36 -7.18 -22.72 -13.95
C LYS A 36 -8.70 -22.64 -13.82
N SER A 37 -9.24 -22.42 -12.63
CA SER A 37 -10.68 -22.30 -12.38
C SER A 37 -11.28 -21.08 -13.07
N VAL A 38 -10.59 -19.95 -13.02
CA VAL A 38 -10.96 -18.71 -13.73
C VAL A 38 -10.92 -18.92 -15.23
N ALA A 39 -9.85 -19.49 -15.76
CA ALA A 39 -9.75 -19.79 -17.19
C ALA A 39 -10.91 -20.72 -17.64
N LYS A 40 -11.24 -21.74 -16.85
CA LYS A 40 -12.36 -22.63 -17.13
C LYS A 40 -13.72 -21.91 -17.06
N ALA A 41 -13.91 -21.03 -16.06
CA ALA A 41 -15.14 -20.24 -15.93
C ALA A 41 -15.30 -19.21 -17.06
N VAL A 42 -14.23 -18.58 -17.47
CA VAL A 42 -14.20 -17.65 -18.63
C VAL A 42 -14.48 -18.42 -19.93
N ALA A 43 -13.85 -19.57 -20.13
CA ALA A 43 -14.07 -20.40 -21.33
C ALA A 43 -15.52 -20.89 -21.41
N SER A 44 -16.10 -21.39 -20.30
CA SER A 44 -17.48 -21.89 -20.29
C SER A 44 -18.52 -20.78 -20.49
N ARG A 45 -18.33 -19.58 -19.89
CA ARG A 45 -19.24 -18.45 -20.05
C ARG A 45 -19.09 -17.78 -21.43
N SER A 46 -17.87 -17.72 -21.97
CA SER A 46 -17.66 -17.17 -23.32
C SER A 46 -18.25 -18.07 -24.38
N LEU A 47 -18.07 -19.37 -24.29
CA LEU A 47 -18.64 -20.33 -25.25
C LEU A 47 -20.16 -20.29 -25.29
N SER A 48 -20.85 -20.23 -24.14
CA SER A 48 -22.31 -20.17 -24.12
C SER A 48 -22.88 -18.84 -24.65
N LYS A 49 -22.22 -17.71 -24.35
CA LYS A 49 -22.65 -16.39 -24.83
C LYS A 49 -22.28 -16.14 -26.30
N ILE A 50 -21.06 -16.53 -26.69
CA ILE A 50 -20.62 -16.45 -28.09
C ILE A 50 -21.50 -17.36 -28.95
N GLY A 51 -21.85 -18.55 -28.48
CA GLY A 51 -22.78 -19.45 -29.15
C GLY A 51 -24.14 -18.79 -29.41
N PHE A 52 -24.74 -18.18 -28.39
CA PHE A 52 -26.03 -17.50 -28.51
C PHE A 52 -25.97 -16.29 -29.46
N GLU A 53 -24.93 -15.47 -29.38
CA GLU A 53 -24.78 -14.30 -30.24
C GLU A 53 -24.45 -14.65 -31.70
N ILE A 54 -23.65 -15.70 -31.92
CA ILE A 54 -23.39 -16.25 -33.26
C ILE A 54 -24.69 -16.82 -33.87
N ILE A 55 -25.48 -17.57 -33.09
CA ILE A 55 -26.76 -18.10 -33.55
C ILE A 55 -27.73 -16.96 -33.89
N SER A 56 -27.82 -15.94 -33.02
CA SER A 56 -28.66 -14.75 -33.28
C SER A 56 -28.21 -14.01 -34.54
N PHE A 57 -26.92 -13.91 -34.79
CA PHE A 57 -26.34 -13.27 -35.95
C PHE A 57 -26.61 -14.08 -37.24
N ILE A 58 -26.46 -15.41 -37.17
CA ILE A 58 -26.78 -16.31 -38.30
C ILE A 58 -28.26 -16.23 -38.63
N LEU A 59 -29.15 -16.24 -37.63
CA LEU A 59 -30.60 -16.07 -37.82
C LEU A 59 -30.94 -14.71 -38.46
N PHE A 60 -30.33 -13.63 -37.97
CA PHE A 60 -30.49 -12.30 -38.55
C PHE A 60 -30.02 -12.24 -40.03
N PHE A 61 -28.89 -12.88 -40.32
CA PHE A 61 -28.35 -12.96 -41.68
C PHE A 61 -29.25 -13.76 -42.62
N LEU A 62 -29.80 -14.86 -42.13
CA LEU A 62 -30.74 -15.67 -42.88
C LEU A 62 -32.07 -14.91 -43.15
N MET A 63 -32.59 -14.19 -42.14
CA MET A 63 -33.78 -13.34 -42.30
C MET A 63 -33.53 -12.19 -43.27
N ALA A 64 -32.37 -11.50 -43.18
CA ALA A 64 -32.01 -10.45 -44.09
C ALA A 64 -31.87 -10.97 -45.53
N LYS A 65 -31.28 -12.15 -45.73
CA LYS A 65 -31.17 -12.82 -47.03
C LYS A 65 -32.56 -13.18 -47.60
N PHE A 66 -33.45 -13.67 -46.73
CA PHE A 66 -34.82 -14.00 -47.09
C PHE A 66 -35.60 -12.74 -47.53
N MET A 67 -35.56 -11.68 -46.76
CA MET A 67 -36.21 -10.40 -47.08
C MET A 67 -35.67 -9.78 -48.38
N ILE A 68 -34.36 -9.88 -48.66
CA ILE A 68 -33.78 -9.37 -49.90
C ILE A 68 -34.14 -10.26 -51.08
N SER A 69 -34.33 -11.56 -50.87
CA SER A 69 -34.77 -12.50 -51.92
C SER A 69 -36.21 -12.28 -52.34
N ASP A 70 -37.11 -11.97 -51.39
CA ASP A 70 -38.54 -11.75 -51.68
C ASP A 70 -38.85 -10.37 -52.26
N MET A 71 -37.92 -9.41 -52.23
CA MET A 71 -38.08 -8.08 -52.79
C MET A 71 -37.83 -8.03 -54.32
N THR A 72 -37.64 -9.14 -55.01
CA THR A 72 -37.20 -9.16 -56.40
C THR A 72 -38.02 -10.01 -57.37
N PRO A 73 -39.34 -9.86 -57.55
CA PRO A 73 -39.88 -10.39 -58.83
C PRO A 73 -40.10 -9.38 -59.96
N ASP A 74 -40.37 -8.10 -59.69
CA ASP A 74 -40.90 -7.28 -60.79
C ASP A 74 -40.36 -5.84 -60.96
N TYR A 75 -39.36 -5.45 -60.21
CA TYR A 75 -38.78 -4.11 -60.35
C TYR A 75 -37.47 -4.15 -61.12
N LYS A 76 -37.40 -3.51 -62.28
CA LYS A 76 -36.18 -3.20 -63.05
C LYS A 76 -35.67 -1.80 -62.71
N PRO A 77 -35.15 -1.53 -61.52
CA PRO A 77 -34.27 -0.40 -61.31
C PRO A 77 -32.95 -0.75 -61.95
N GLY A 78 -32.23 0.21 -62.48
CA GLY A 78 -30.96 -0.03 -63.14
C GLY A 78 -30.02 -0.82 -62.17
N GLU A 79 -29.37 -1.82 -62.71
CA GLU A 79 -28.54 -2.80 -61.96
C GLU A 79 -27.54 -2.15 -60.99
N ALA A 80 -27.13 -0.90 -61.27
CA ALA A 80 -26.22 -0.12 -60.43
C ALA A 80 -26.79 0.24 -59.03
N SER A 81 -28.10 0.57 -58.92
CA SER A 81 -28.70 0.96 -57.63
C SER A 81 -28.85 -0.23 -56.68
N LEU A 82 -29.14 -1.40 -57.22
CA LEU A 82 -29.28 -2.65 -56.47
C LEU A 82 -27.91 -3.15 -55.95
N PHE A 83 -26.85 -2.99 -56.74
CA PHE A 83 -25.49 -3.31 -56.37
C PHE A 83 -24.98 -2.40 -55.23
N ILE A 84 -25.22 -1.09 -55.32
CA ILE A 84 -24.85 -0.11 -54.29
C ILE A 84 -25.56 -0.43 -52.97
N MET A 85 -26.85 -0.74 -53.00
CA MET A 85 -27.64 -1.05 -51.81
C MET A 85 -27.15 -2.35 -51.12
N LYS A 86 -26.85 -3.40 -51.89
CA LYS A 86 -26.27 -4.65 -51.37
C LYS A 86 -24.90 -4.43 -50.75
N THR A 87 -24.08 -3.58 -51.34
CA THR A 87 -22.74 -3.24 -50.82
C THR A 87 -22.84 -2.47 -49.50
N ILE A 88 -23.74 -1.48 -49.38
CA ILE A 88 -23.96 -0.71 -48.15
C ILE A 88 -24.42 -1.64 -47.01
N ILE A 89 -25.37 -2.54 -47.27
CA ILE A 89 -25.87 -3.50 -46.26
C ILE A 89 -24.74 -4.44 -45.80
N SER A 90 -23.90 -4.91 -46.73
CA SER A 90 -22.75 -5.79 -46.37
C SER A 90 -21.73 -5.07 -45.51
N ILE A 91 -21.41 -3.82 -45.81
CA ILE A 91 -20.50 -3.00 -45.00
C ILE A 91 -21.09 -2.75 -43.60
N ALA A 92 -22.36 -2.39 -43.51
CA ALA A 92 -23.05 -2.18 -42.22
C ALA A 92 -23.01 -3.44 -41.35
N MET A 93 -23.21 -4.62 -41.94
CA MET A 93 -23.13 -5.90 -41.21
C MET A 93 -21.73 -6.19 -40.70
N ILE A 94 -20.67 -5.94 -41.47
CA ILE A 94 -19.28 -6.12 -41.05
C ILE A 94 -18.95 -5.19 -39.87
N VAL A 95 -19.39 -3.93 -39.92
CA VAL A 95 -19.20 -2.96 -38.84
C VAL A 95 -19.93 -3.39 -37.57
N CYS A 96 -21.18 -3.82 -37.66
CA CYS A 96 -21.95 -4.33 -36.53
C CYS A 96 -21.29 -5.56 -35.91
N PHE A 97 -20.80 -6.49 -36.75
CA PHE A 97 -20.08 -7.69 -36.24
C PHE A 97 -18.77 -7.33 -35.52
N GLY A 98 -17.97 -6.43 -36.09
CA GLY A 98 -16.77 -5.92 -35.45
C GLY A 98 -17.06 -5.25 -34.10
N TYR A 99 -18.15 -4.48 -34.01
CA TYR A 99 -18.59 -3.84 -32.78
C TYR A 99 -19.03 -4.87 -31.71
N VAL A 100 -19.75 -5.91 -32.09
CA VAL A 100 -20.15 -7.00 -31.18
C VAL A 100 -18.92 -7.74 -30.61
N ILE A 101 -17.98 -8.12 -31.49
CA ILE A 101 -16.73 -8.76 -31.08
C ILE A 101 -15.94 -7.84 -30.12
N TYR A 102 -15.80 -6.56 -30.45
CA TYR A 102 -15.14 -5.58 -29.61
C TYR A 102 -15.78 -5.50 -28.20
N LYS A 103 -17.11 -5.38 -28.13
CA LYS A 103 -17.84 -5.36 -26.84
C LYS A 103 -17.65 -6.64 -26.04
N LEU A 104 -17.65 -7.80 -26.67
CA LEU A 104 -17.41 -9.09 -26.03
C LEU A 104 -16.03 -9.16 -25.41
N VAL A 105 -15.00 -8.75 -26.15
CA VAL A 105 -13.59 -8.76 -25.66
C VAL A 105 -13.41 -7.77 -24.51
N VAL A 106 -13.95 -6.56 -24.62
CA VAL A 106 -13.86 -5.54 -23.57
C VAL A 106 -14.62 -5.96 -22.32
N ARG A 107 -15.82 -6.52 -22.48
CA ARG A 107 -16.65 -6.98 -21.35
C ARG A 107 -16.06 -8.20 -20.68
N SER A 108 -15.46 -9.13 -21.43
CA SER A 108 -14.74 -10.28 -20.90
C SER A 108 -13.53 -9.83 -20.03
N ARG A 109 -12.77 -8.84 -20.48
CA ARG A 109 -11.65 -8.28 -19.70
C ARG A 109 -12.11 -7.63 -18.39
N ARG A 110 -13.20 -6.85 -18.39
CA ARG A 110 -13.74 -6.22 -17.18
C ARG A 110 -14.25 -7.25 -16.17
N THR A 111 -15.01 -8.24 -16.63
CA THR A 111 -15.56 -9.28 -15.72
C THR A 111 -14.47 -10.16 -15.10
N VAL A 112 -13.35 -10.36 -15.80
CA VAL A 112 -12.17 -11.05 -15.26
C VAL A 112 -11.53 -10.20 -14.17
N GLN A 113 -11.42 -8.89 -14.35
CA GLN A 113 -10.80 -7.98 -13.40
C GLN A 113 -11.62 -7.79 -12.12
N GLU A 114 -12.95 -7.74 -12.22
CA GLU A 114 -13.87 -7.59 -11.07
C GLU A 114 -14.01 -8.87 -10.24
N ASN A 115 -13.92 -10.06 -10.83
CA ASN A 115 -14.01 -11.33 -10.09
C ASN A 115 -12.67 -11.80 -9.51
N PHE A 116 -11.56 -11.12 -9.78
CA PHE A 116 -10.24 -11.43 -9.22
C PHE A 116 -10.02 -10.83 -7.81
N SER A 117 -10.93 -10.03 -7.30
CA SER A 117 -10.75 -9.28 -6.05
C SER A 117 -11.28 -9.99 -4.78
N VAL A 118 -11.76 -11.23 -4.85
CA VAL A 118 -12.39 -11.87 -3.68
C VAL A 118 -11.89 -13.30 -3.44
N ASP A 119 -11.19 -13.51 -2.38
CA ASP A 119 -11.52 -14.21 -1.15
C ASP A 119 -10.81 -15.51 -0.72
N ASN A 120 -9.85 -16.13 -1.42
CA ASN A 120 -9.21 -17.31 -0.82
C ASN A 120 -7.67 -17.35 -0.90
N SER A 121 -7.03 -16.48 -1.67
CA SER A 121 -5.55 -16.39 -1.68
C SER A 121 -4.99 -15.74 -0.40
N GLU A 122 -5.82 -15.00 0.32
CA GLU A 122 -5.42 -14.29 1.55
C GLU A 122 -5.09 -15.24 2.71
N THR A 123 -5.73 -16.41 2.79
CA THR A 123 -5.58 -17.30 3.96
C THR A 123 -4.21 -17.96 4.02
N ASN A 124 -3.75 -18.56 2.92
CA ASN A 124 -2.44 -19.25 2.90
C ASN A 124 -1.26 -18.25 2.88
N GLU A 125 -1.43 -17.10 2.20
CA GLU A 125 -0.42 -16.04 2.21
C GLU A 125 -0.30 -15.42 3.61
N LYS A 126 -1.41 -15.18 4.29
CA LYS A 126 -1.44 -14.74 5.68
C LYS A 126 -0.77 -15.75 6.60
N GLU A 127 -1.10 -17.04 6.49
CA GLU A 127 -0.49 -18.08 7.30
C GLU A 127 1.03 -18.20 7.09
N TYR A 128 1.51 -18.04 5.85
CA TYR A 128 2.94 -17.95 5.58
C TYR A 128 3.57 -16.75 6.27
N ASN A 129 2.97 -15.57 6.15
CA ASN A 129 3.46 -14.35 6.78
C ASN A 129 3.48 -14.46 8.30
N ASP A 130 2.44 -15.01 8.91
CA ASP A 130 2.37 -15.23 10.36
C ASP A 130 3.51 -16.15 10.83
N ILE A 131 3.76 -17.26 10.12
CA ILE A 131 4.86 -18.19 10.44
C ILE A 131 6.22 -17.50 10.25
N PHE A 132 6.40 -16.77 9.15
CA PHE A 132 7.63 -16.07 8.84
C PHE A 132 7.93 -14.99 9.91
N CYS A 133 6.93 -14.21 10.27
CA CYS A 133 7.07 -13.19 11.31
C CYS A 133 7.40 -13.80 12.68
N GLU A 134 6.73 -14.85 13.10
CA GLU A 134 6.99 -15.50 14.41
C GLU A 134 8.33 -16.24 14.46
N ARG A 135 8.73 -16.91 13.36
CA ARG A 135 9.92 -17.78 13.37
C ARG A 135 11.19 -17.08 12.93
N ILE A 136 11.10 -16.02 12.15
CA ILE A 136 12.24 -15.32 11.56
C ILE A 136 12.32 -13.89 12.09
N CYS A 137 11.25 -13.07 11.88
CA CYS A 137 11.32 -11.64 12.23
C CYS A 137 11.44 -11.41 13.73
N LYS A 138 10.60 -12.05 14.52
CA LYS A 138 10.56 -11.87 15.96
C LYS A 138 11.91 -12.14 16.63
N PRO A 139 12.56 -13.31 16.43
CA PRO A 139 13.86 -13.57 17.03
C PRO A 139 14.94 -12.55 16.60
N ILE A 140 14.89 -12.08 15.33
CA ILE A 140 15.84 -11.10 14.83
C ILE A 140 15.61 -9.73 15.47
N ILE A 141 14.37 -9.26 15.49
CA ILE A 141 14.02 -7.95 16.07
C ILE A 141 14.37 -7.93 17.55
N GLU A 142 13.99 -8.97 18.31
CA GLU A 142 14.27 -9.07 19.75
C GLU A 142 15.76 -9.25 20.06
N TYR A 143 16.53 -9.86 19.14
CA TYR A 143 17.99 -9.92 19.24
C TYR A 143 18.66 -8.56 19.00
N VAL A 144 18.20 -7.84 17.96
CA VAL A 144 18.76 -6.55 17.54
C VAL A 144 18.40 -5.44 18.52
N ILE A 145 17.18 -5.50 19.04
CA ILE A 145 16.62 -4.50 19.95
C ILE A 145 16.47 -5.13 21.33
N THR A 146 17.52 -5.01 22.12
CA THR A 146 17.55 -5.57 23.47
C THR A 146 16.37 -5.08 24.30
N ASN A 147 15.72 -5.98 25.03
CA ASN A 147 14.54 -5.71 25.85
C ASN A 147 13.30 -5.26 25.07
N SER A 148 13.17 -5.63 23.80
CA SER A 148 11.94 -5.44 23.04
C SER A 148 11.05 -6.68 23.11
N GLN A 149 9.75 -6.45 22.88
CA GLN A 149 8.76 -7.47 22.57
C GLN A 149 8.17 -7.14 21.21
N TYR A 150 8.15 -8.13 20.34
CA TYR A 150 7.54 -8.01 19.01
C TYR A 150 6.31 -8.90 18.90
N ASP A 151 5.23 -8.34 18.36
CA ASP A 151 3.98 -9.04 18.07
C ASP A 151 3.47 -8.64 16.70
N HIS A 152 3.45 -9.60 15.78
CA HIS A 152 3.01 -9.38 14.41
C HIS A 152 1.49 -9.16 14.31
N SER A 153 0.71 -9.84 15.16
CA SER A 153 -0.76 -9.89 15.08
C SER A 153 -1.43 -8.60 15.54
N TYR A 154 -0.72 -7.78 16.33
CA TYR A 154 -1.24 -6.55 16.92
C TYR A 154 -0.53 -5.33 16.36
N GLY A 155 -1.25 -4.22 16.35
CA GLY A 155 -0.74 -2.90 16.04
C GLY A 155 -1.12 -1.89 17.12
N ILE A 156 -0.88 -0.63 16.86
CA ILE A 156 -1.46 0.46 17.67
C ILE A 156 -2.92 0.65 17.26
N SER A 157 -3.78 1.00 18.23
CA SER A 157 -5.19 1.26 17.90
C SER A 157 -5.36 2.53 17.08
N GLN A 158 -6.47 2.62 16.35
CA GLN A 158 -6.80 3.80 15.56
C GLN A 158 -6.85 5.05 16.44
N GLU A 159 -7.47 4.99 17.63
CA GLU A 159 -7.58 6.10 18.56
C GLU A 159 -6.19 6.56 19.04
N LEU A 160 -5.27 5.62 19.29
CA LEU A 160 -3.90 5.95 19.68
C LEU A 160 -3.16 6.64 18.53
N TYR A 161 -3.32 6.15 17.29
CA TYR A 161 -2.73 6.77 16.11
C TYR A 161 -3.29 8.17 15.85
N GLU A 162 -4.61 8.35 15.97
CA GLU A 162 -5.25 9.68 15.85
C GLU A 162 -4.75 10.65 16.94
N SER A 163 -4.51 10.14 18.16
CA SER A 163 -3.95 10.94 19.25
C SER A 163 -2.55 11.48 18.96
N MET A 164 -1.82 10.93 17.98
CA MET A 164 -0.51 11.44 17.55
C MET A 164 -0.58 12.74 16.72
N ARG A 165 -1.77 13.15 16.28
CA ARG A 165 -2.08 14.42 15.60
C ARG A 165 -1.34 14.65 14.27
N PHE A 166 -1.02 13.59 13.53
CA PHE A 166 -0.36 13.71 12.23
C PHE A 166 -1.32 14.05 11.09
N SER A 167 -2.54 13.54 11.11
CA SER A 167 -3.58 13.78 10.10
C SER A 167 -4.95 13.93 10.77
N ASN A 168 -5.83 14.68 10.13
CA ASN A 168 -7.13 15.00 10.71
C ASN A 168 -8.24 13.98 10.39
N SER A 169 -8.04 13.12 9.39
CA SER A 169 -9.02 12.07 9.04
C SER A 169 -8.38 11.01 8.18
N HIS A 170 -8.68 9.76 8.48
CA HIS A 170 -8.48 8.61 7.63
C HIS A 170 -9.76 7.79 7.65
N GLU A 171 -10.09 7.17 6.53
CA GLU A 171 -11.31 6.37 6.38
C GLU A 171 -11.04 4.87 6.40
N ALA A 172 -9.79 4.48 6.17
CA ALA A 172 -9.33 3.12 6.37
C ALA A 172 -7.99 3.12 7.12
N TYR A 173 -7.89 2.25 8.10
CA TYR A 173 -6.77 2.12 9.00
C TYR A 173 -6.41 0.65 9.20
N GLU A 174 -5.15 0.32 9.03
CA GLU A 174 -4.60 -1.00 9.27
C GLU A 174 -3.31 -0.83 10.10
N SER A 175 -3.13 -1.63 11.12
CA SER A 175 -1.90 -1.64 11.92
C SER A 175 -1.53 -3.05 12.34
N SER A 176 -0.24 -3.35 12.30
CA SER A 176 0.37 -4.63 12.69
C SER A 176 1.78 -4.40 13.23
N ASP A 177 2.47 -5.48 13.54
CA ASP A 177 3.90 -5.46 13.87
C ASP A 177 4.23 -4.53 15.02
N ASN A 178 3.59 -4.77 16.17
CA ASN A 178 3.79 -3.98 17.37
C ASN A 178 5.15 -4.31 18.02
N ILE A 179 5.93 -3.28 18.29
CA ILE A 179 7.21 -3.37 18.98
C ILE A 179 7.14 -2.51 20.25
N ARG A 180 7.31 -3.13 21.38
CA ARG A 180 7.34 -2.46 22.69
C ARG A 180 8.71 -2.62 23.33
N LEU A 181 9.27 -1.53 23.83
CA LEU A 181 10.48 -1.61 24.64
C LEU A 181 10.11 -1.77 26.13
N ASN A 182 10.56 -2.86 26.75
CA ASN A 182 10.17 -3.25 28.11
C ASN A 182 10.96 -2.53 29.21
N SER A 183 11.99 -1.76 28.87
CA SER A 183 12.84 -1.10 29.87
C SER A 183 12.39 0.33 30.06
N ASN A 184 11.72 0.67 31.15
CA ASN A 184 11.41 2.05 31.62
C ASN A 184 11.06 3.09 30.51
N THR A 185 10.99 2.68 29.25
CA THR A 185 10.69 3.50 28.09
C THR A 185 9.28 3.19 27.63
N ASN A 186 8.39 4.14 27.80
CA ASN A 186 7.02 4.05 27.29
C ASN A 186 6.97 4.19 25.75
N LEU A 187 7.88 3.51 25.03
CA LEU A 187 7.94 3.56 23.57
C LEU A 187 7.21 2.38 22.97
N ILE A 188 6.24 2.70 22.16
CA ILE A 188 5.46 1.75 21.36
C ILE A 188 5.62 2.15 19.90
N MET A 189 5.89 1.18 19.02
CA MET A 189 5.98 1.36 17.57
C MET A 189 5.14 0.31 16.88
N SER A 190 4.58 0.65 15.72
CA SER A 190 3.87 -0.32 14.87
C SER A 190 3.95 0.08 13.41
N LYS A 191 3.82 -0.92 12.53
CA LYS A 191 3.48 -0.71 11.13
C LYS A 191 2.08 -0.12 11.04
N VAL A 192 1.93 0.94 10.26
CA VAL A 192 0.64 1.59 10.04
C VAL A 192 0.45 1.85 8.56
N HIS A 193 -0.73 1.54 8.07
CA HIS A 193 -1.20 1.91 6.76
C HIS A 193 -2.54 2.65 6.91
N SER A 194 -2.53 3.96 6.65
CA SER A 194 -3.73 4.79 6.68
C SER A 194 -4.06 5.31 5.29
N LYS A 195 -5.35 5.34 4.97
CA LYS A 195 -5.87 5.71 3.65
C LYS A 195 -7.01 6.72 3.82
N PHE A 196 -7.18 7.59 2.85
CA PHE A 196 -8.38 8.40 2.71
C PHE A 196 -9.14 8.00 1.46
N LYS A 197 -10.44 8.20 1.52
CA LYS A 197 -11.32 7.96 0.38
C LYS A 197 -11.28 9.20 -0.51
N ASP A 198 -10.82 9.01 -1.73
CA ASP A 198 -10.91 10.02 -2.76
C ASP A 198 -11.97 9.59 -3.76
N GLY A 199 -12.76 10.52 -4.27
CA GLY A 199 -13.86 10.11 -5.13
C GLY A 199 -14.50 11.25 -5.91
N GLY A 200 -15.04 10.90 -7.06
CA GLY A 200 -15.75 11.77 -7.97
C GLY A 200 -16.99 11.07 -8.54
N ALA A 201 -17.58 11.66 -9.58
CA ALA A 201 -18.79 11.17 -10.22
C ALA A 201 -18.71 9.71 -10.78
N TYR A 202 -17.51 9.14 -10.85
CA TYR A 202 -17.25 7.80 -11.43
C TYR A 202 -16.87 6.72 -10.43
N GLY A 203 -16.92 7.00 -9.12
CA GLY A 203 -16.62 6.05 -8.06
C GLY A 203 -15.60 6.58 -7.04
N TYR A 204 -15.37 5.78 -6.01
CA TYR A 204 -14.43 6.09 -4.93
C TYR A 204 -13.19 5.21 -5.04
N TRP A 205 -12.01 5.76 -4.74
CA TRP A 205 -10.79 5.00 -4.53
C TRP A 205 -10.13 5.43 -3.22
N TYR A 206 -9.31 4.54 -2.66
CA TYR A 206 -8.55 4.85 -1.46
C TYR A 206 -7.13 5.27 -1.83
N ALA A 207 -6.76 6.48 -1.45
CA ALA A 207 -5.39 6.97 -1.59
C ALA A 207 -4.64 6.81 -0.27
N THR A 208 -3.38 6.37 -0.33
CA THR A 208 -2.53 6.20 0.85
C THR A 208 -2.16 7.56 1.42
N LEU A 209 -2.49 7.79 2.69
CA LEU A 209 -2.04 8.94 3.48
C LEU A 209 -0.68 8.68 4.12
N PHE A 210 -0.52 7.49 4.68
CA PHE A 210 0.69 7.08 5.34
C PHE A 210 0.89 5.58 5.21
N CYS A 211 2.12 5.16 4.95
CA CYS A 211 2.56 3.77 5.00
C CYS A 211 3.96 3.75 5.59
N GLY A 212 4.13 3.05 6.72
CA GLY A 212 5.41 3.00 7.43
C GLY A 212 5.28 2.69 8.90
N ILE A 213 6.21 3.21 9.69
CA ILE A 213 6.25 3.02 11.15
C ILE A 213 5.72 4.26 11.84
N ALA A 214 4.76 4.08 12.74
CA ALA A 214 4.34 5.10 13.69
C ALA A 214 4.81 4.72 15.09
N SER A 215 5.39 5.67 15.83
CA SER A 215 5.84 5.47 17.20
C SER A 215 5.31 6.55 18.12
N ILE A 216 5.06 6.19 19.36
CA ILE A 216 4.70 7.09 20.45
C ILE A 216 5.57 6.80 21.65
N TYR A 217 6.16 7.85 22.19
CA TYR A 217 6.88 7.83 23.47
C TYR A 217 6.18 8.75 24.46
N THR A 218 5.96 8.28 25.70
CA THR A 218 5.36 9.05 26.76
C THR A 218 6.43 9.54 27.73
N LEU A 219 6.64 10.86 27.79
CA LEU A 219 7.54 11.51 28.72
C LEU A 219 7.00 11.49 30.15
N THR A 220 7.90 11.59 31.13
CA THR A 220 7.56 11.72 32.55
C THR A 220 7.23 13.17 32.95
N PHE A 221 7.40 14.11 32.05
CA PHE A 221 7.14 15.55 32.26
C PHE A 221 6.34 16.13 31.08
N ASN A 222 5.71 17.28 31.31
CA ASN A 222 4.97 18.00 30.28
C ASN A 222 5.84 19.08 29.59
N ILE A 223 5.66 19.21 28.30
CA ILE A 223 6.29 20.25 27.48
C ILE A 223 5.23 21.35 27.28
N PRO A 224 5.54 22.63 27.56
CA PRO A 224 4.57 23.74 27.46
C PRO A 224 4.38 24.26 26.03
N ILE A 225 4.80 23.53 25.02
CA ILE A 225 4.79 23.92 23.61
C ILE A 225 4.40 22.70 22.76
N SER A 226 3.73 22.97 21.63
CA SER A 226 3.52 21.97 20.59
C SER A 226 4.44 22.27 19.42
N ILE A 227 5.19 21.24 18.97
CA ILE A 227 6.13 21.33 17.85
C ILE A 227 5.76 20.24 16.83
N LYS A 228 5.59 20.64 15.57
CA LYS A 228 5.44 19.71 14.45
C LYS A 228 6.57 19.93 13.47
N ILE A 229 7.27 18.86 13.13
CA ILE A 229 8.36 18.84 12.15
C ILE A 229 7.97 17.92 11.02
N ARG A 230 8.03 18.41 9.78
CA ARG A 230 7.69 17.64 8.57
C ARG A 230 8.75 17.73 7.52
N ASN A 231 9.05 16.62 6.88
CA ASN A 231 9.94 16.57 5.75
C ASN A 231 9.26 17.14 4.50
N ARG A 232 9.88 18.12 3.83
CA ARG A 232 9.36 18.78 2.61
C ARG A 232 9.19 17.85 1.41
N LYS A 233 9.89 16.71 1.38
CA LYS A 233 9.73 15.67 0.34
C LYS A 233 8.42 14.90 0.46
N LEU A 234 7.74 15.01 1.59
CA LEU A 234 6.46 14.35 1.83
C LEU A 234 5.34 15.30 1.40
N ASP A 235 4.91 15.18 0.14
CA ASP A 235 3.94 16.08 -0.52
C ASP A 235 2.56 16.13 0.14
N SER A 236 2.27 15.24 1.08
CA SER A 236 0.90 14.98 1.48
C SER A 236 0.25 16.05 2.35
N LEU A 237 0.99 16.88 3.09
CA LEU A 237 0.38 17.88 3.97
C LEU A 237 1.38 18.98 4.36
N LYS A 238 1.41 20.07 3.61
CA LYS A 238 2.13 21.29 4.04
C LYS A 238 1.57 21.77 5.38
N LEU A 239 2.46 22.18 6.28
CA LEU A 239 2.08 22.82 7.52
C LEU A 239 1.42 24.17 7.23
N LYS A 240 0.26 24.45 7.84
CA LYS A 240 -0.50 25.67 7.56
C LYS A 240 0.20 26.95 8.05
N ASN A 241 0.89 26.83 9.19
CA ASN A 241 1.57 27.93 9.86
C ASN A 241 3.05 27.62 10.02
N ALA A 242 3.69 27.17 8.92
CA ALA A 242 5.11 26.87 8.94
C ALA A 242 5.95 28.11 9.21
N ILE A 243 6.91 28.00 10.12
CA ILE A 243 7.88 29.03 10.44
C ILE A 243 9.29 28.57 10.02
N GLN A 244 10.19 29.54 9.82
CA GLN A 244 11.59 29.25 9.55
C GLN A 244 12.33 29.05 10.87
N SER A 245 13.16 28.01 10.93
CA SER A 245 14.10 27.84 12.03
C SER A 245 15.35 28.70 11.83
N SER A 246 16.15 28.83 12.89
CA SER A 246 17.46 29.49 12.81
C SER A 246 18.50 28.71 11.97
N ASN A 247 18.23 27.46 11.63
CA ASN A 247 19.12 26.61 10.84
C ASN A 247 18.66 26.57 9.37
N GLU A 248 19.40 27.27 8.50
CA GLU A 248 19.07 27.38 7.06
C GLU A 248 19.11 26.01 6.35
N GLU A 249 20.05 25.14 6.72
CA GLU A 249 20.16 23.82 6.11
C GLU A 249 18.97 22.94 6.49
N PHE A 250 18.50 23.01 7.73
CA PHE A 250 17.29 22.33 8.17
C PHE A 250 16.09 22.81 7.34
N ASN A 251 15.94 24.11 7.12
CA ASN A 251 14.82 24.69 6.37
C ASN A 251 14.75 24.21 4.90
N GLN A 252 15.83 23.63 4.35
CA GLN A 252 15.82 23.02 3.01
C GLN A 252 15.09 21.66 3.01
N TYR A 253 15.16 20.92 4.12
CA TYR A 253 14.60 19.57 4.22
C TYR A 253 13.27 19.51 4.97
N TYR A 254 13.07 20.43 5.93
CA TYR A 254 11.95 20.37 6.87
C TYR A 254 11.17 21.67 6.99
N GLU A 255 9.95 21.54 7.46
CA GLU A 255 9.08 22.63 7.93
C GLU A 255 8.80 22.42 9.41
N ILE A 256 8.69 23.54 10.16
CA ILE A 256 8.28 23.54 11.57
C ILE A 256 6.99 24.33 11.72
N GLU A 257 6.05 23.81 12.52
CA GLU A 257 4.89 24.54 13.03
C GLU A 257 4.91 24.45 14.56
N THR A 258 4.63 25.54 15.23
CA THR A 258 4.52 25.61 16.69
C THR A 258 3.41 26.56 17.12
N ASP A 259 2.82 26.28 18.29
CA ASP A 259 1.85 27.16 18.95
C ASP A 259 2.52 28.30 19.75
N ASN A 260 3.84 28.21 20.02
CA ASN A 260 4.57 29.24 20.73
C ASN A 260 5.98 29.43 20.14
N PRO A 261 6.13 30.37 19.17
CA PRO A 261 7.43 30.64 18.51
C PRO A 261 8.53 31.11 19.46
N ASP A 262 8.19 31.83 20.53
CA ASP A 262 9.17 32.39 21.48
C ASP A 262 9.91 31.27 22.26
N LEU A 263 9.22 30.16 22.51
CA LEU A 263 9.80 29.01 23.19
C LEU A 263 10.46 28.01 22.24
N LEU A 264 10.32 28.17 20.92
CA LEU A 264 10.80 27.19 19.97
C LEU A 264 12.29 26.91 20.12
N ASN A 265 13.12 27.96 20.19
CA ASN A 265 14.58 27.81 20.29
C ASN A 265 15.03 27.13 21.58
N LYS A 266 14.20 27.17 22.64
CA LYS A 266 14.47 26.46 23.90
C LYS A 266 14.27 24.95 23.73
N TYR A 267 13.22 24.52 23.05
CA TYR A 267 12.83 23.11 22.96
C TYR A 267 13.23 22.44 21.63
N CYS A 268 13.58 23.24 20.61
CA CYS A 268 14.08 22.77 19.32
C CYS A 268 15.47 23.35 19.08
N THR A 269 16.46 22.75 19.73
CA THR A 269 17.85 23.25 19.75
C THR A 269 18.52 23.08 18.38
N ASN A 270 19.61 23.82 18.16
CA ASN A 270 20.41 23.67 16.93
C ASN A 270 20.96 22.23 16.77
N SER A 271 21.29 21.54 17.86
CA SER A 271 21.70 20.15 17.82
C SER A 271 20.58 19.24 17.36
N MET A 272 19.35 19.46 17.82
CA MET A 272 18.18 18.73 17.36
C MET A 272 17.95 18.97 15.86
N LEU A 273 17.99 20.23 15.38
CA LEU A 273 17.84 20.56 13.98
C LEU A 273 18.92 19.91 13.10
N ALA A 274 20.18 19.91 13.55
CA ALA A 274 21.28 19.27 12.84
C ALA A 274 21.09 17.73 12.76
N CYS A 275 20.58 17.10 13.80
CA CYS A 275 20.25 15.68 13.76
C CYS A 275 19.22 15.34 12.67
N PHE A 276 18.18 16.15 12.52
CA PHE A 276 17.21 15.98 11.44
C PHE A 276 17.81 16.16 10.05
N VAL A 277 18.73 17.12 9.87
CA VAL A 277 19.46 17.30 8.61
C VAL A 277 20.25 16.03 8.25
N GLU A 278 20.95 15.43 9.21
CA GLU A 278 21.70 14.19 8.97
C GLU A 278 20.79 13.00 8.62
N LEU A 279 19.60 12.92 9.22
CA LEU A 279 18.60 11.92 8.85
C LEU A 279 18.09 12.12 7.41
N ALA A 280 17.82 13.37 7.03
CA ALA A 280 17.36 13.69 5.67
C ALA A 280 18.42 13.38 4.61
N LYS A 281 19.71 13.66 4.88
CA LYS A 281 20.84 13.30 4.01
C LYS A 281 20.94 11.78 3.81
N LYS A 282 20.57 11.00 4.79
CA LYS A 282 20.47 9.53 4.71
C LYS A 282 19.16 9.03 4.08
N ASN A 283 18.33 9.92 3.52
CA ASN A 283 17.00 9.63 2.99
C ASN A 283 16.02 9.01 4.01
N ILE A 284 16.21 9.29 5.29
CA ILE A 284 15.29 8.88 6.35
C ILE A 284 14.22 9.98 6.46
N ASN A 285 13.02 9.70 5.95
CA ASN A 285 11.93 10.66 5.88
C ASN A 285 11.06 10.56 7.14
N LEU A 286 11.33 11.42 8.12
CA LEU A 286 10.63 11.47 9.39
C LEU A 286 9.64 12.64 9.45
N GLU A 287 8.56 12.42 10.19
CA GLU A 287 7.69 13.47 10.73
C GLU A 287 7.65 13.32 12.24
N VAL A 288 7.68 14.43 12.96
CA VAL A 288 7.69 14.43 14.44
C VAL A 288 6.64 15.40 14.96
N ASN A 289 5.87 14.96 15.93
CA ASN A 289 4.99 15.80 16.73
C ASN A 289 5.39 15.68 18.21
N ILE A 290 5.67 16.80 18.84
CA ILE A 290 5.99 16.90 20.26
C ILE A 290 4.93 17.78 20.91
N PHE A 291 4.22 17.28 21.90
CA PHE A 291 3.18 18.03 22.59
C PHE A 291 2.86 17.39 23.94
N GLN A 292 2.54 18.22 24.92
CA GLN A 292 2.26 17.76 26.28
C GLN A 292 3.41 16.84 26.79
N ASN A 293 3.12 15.60 27.08
CA ASN A 293 4.09 14.58 27.49
C ASN A 293 4.35 13.53 26.42
N LYS A 294 4.16 13.86 25.14
CA LYS A 294 4.27 12.88 24.06
C LYS A 294 5.28 13.31 22.99
N ILE A 295 6.08 12.36 22.53
CA ILE A 295 6.87 12.43 21.30
C ILE A 295 6.29 11.40 20.36
N CYS A 296 5.77 11.83 19.23
CA CYS A 296 5.22 10.97 18.19
C CYS A 296 6.07 11.08 16.93
N ILE A 297 6.52 9.96 16.38
CA ILE A 297 7.35 9.93 15.16
C ILE A 297 6.64 9.04 14.13
N ARG A 298 6.58 9.52 12.88
CA ARG A 298 6.26 8.71 11.71
C ARG A 298 7.49 8.62 10.82
N LEU A 299 7.85 7.40 10.43
CA LEU A 299 8.84 7.12 9.40
C LEU A 299 8.13 6.54 8.19
N HIS A 300 8.21 7.23 7.06
CA HIS A 300 7.69 6.73 5.79
C HIS A 300 8.62 5.65 5.25
N ASP A 301 8.18 4.40 5.40
CA ASP A 301 8.87 3.21 4.91
C ASP A 301 7.85 2.23 4.34
N LYS A 302 7.64 2.32 3.05
CA LYS A 302 6.64 1.52 2.33
C LYS A 302 6.90 0.01 2.44
N TYR A 303 8.14 -0.38 2.63
CA TYR A 303 8.57 -1.78 2.64
C TYR A 303 8.85 -2.30 4.05
N PHE A 304 8.52 -1.52 5.09
CA PHE A 304 8.73 -1.94 6.46
C PHE A 304 7.99 -3.23 6.77
N LEU A 305 8.73 -4.27 7.15
CA LEU A 305 8.22 -5.63 7.43
C LEU A 305 7.18 -6.08 6.38
N ASP A 306 7.43 -5.76 5.11
CA ASP A 306 6.59 -6.16 4.00
C ASP A 306 7.23 -7.38 3.33
N PHE A 307 6.77 -8.55 3.72
CA PHE A 307 7.26 -9.83 3.20
C PHE A 307 6.33 -10.30 2.11
N ASN A 308 6.88 -10.48 0.93
CA ASN A 308 6.14 -11.02 -0.20
C ASN A 308 6.68 -12.42 -0.52
N ILE A 309 5.83 -13.43 -0.41
CA ILE A 309 6.15 -14.83 -0.70
C ILE A 309 6.82 -15.03 -2.08
N LYS A 310 6.68 -14.06 -2.98
CA LYS A 310 7.25 -14.05 -4.34
C LYS A 310 8.58 -13.30 -4.42
N SER A 311 8.98 -12.60 -3.35
CA SER A 311 10.20 -11.80 -3.35
C SER A 311 11.38 -12.63 -2.80
N GLU A 312 12.55 -12.47 -3.44
CA GLU A 312 13.81 -13.03 -2.96
C GLU A 312 14.52 -12.06 -2.00
N LEU A 313 13.85 -10.94 -1.64
CA LEU A 313 14.44 -9.81 -0.90
C LEU A 313 14.12 -9.81 0.60
N ASP A 314 13.60 -10.90 1.16
CA ASP A 314 13.14 -10.93 2.57
C ASP A 314 14.28 -10.64 3.55
N GLU A 315 15.51 -11.11 3.28
CA GLU A 315 16.68 -10.82 4.10
C GLU A 315 17.00 -9.31 4.13
N GLU A 316 17.00 -8.66 2.98
CA GLU A 316 17.28 -7.22 2.88
C GLU A 316 16.16 -6.39 3.50
N ASN A 317 14.92 -6.79 3.34
CA ASN A 317 13.77 -6.14 3.98
C ASN A 317 13.84 -6.20 5.51
N ILE A 318 14.26 -7.32 6.09
CA ILE A 318 14.47 -7.43 7.54
C ILE A 318 15.59 -6.49 8.00
N ILE A 319 16.72 -6.47 7.30
CA ILE A 319 17.85 -5.59 7.63
C ILE A 319 17.42 -4.12 7.58
N ASN A 320 16.72 -3.72 6.53
CA ASN A 320 16.24 -2.36 6.36
C ASN A 320 15.20 -2.00 7.44
N SER A 321 14.29 -2.91 7.75
CA SER A 321 13.30 -2.72 8.81
C SER A 321 13.96 -2.57 10.20
N CYS A 322 14.97 -3.37 10.52
CA CYS A 322 15.75 -3.21 11.74
C CYS A 322 16.45 -1.85 11.79
N ASN A 323 17.04 -1.38 10.67
CA ASN A 323 17.66 -0.07 10.60
C ASN A 323 16.64 1.06 10.81
N SER A 324 15.45 0.94 10.23
CA SER A 324 14.35 1.89 10.43
C SER A 324 13.89 1.97 11.88
N ILE A 325 13.76 0.82 12.56
CA ILE A 325 13.43 0.76 14.00
C ILE A 325 14.52 1.45 14.83
N ILE A 326 15.78 1.13 14.56
CA ILE A 326 16.92 1.72 15.27
C ILE A 326 16.98 3.24 15.07
N ALA A 327 16.70 3.72 13.86
CA ALA A 327 16.63 5.15 13.56
C ALA A 327 15.57 5.85 14.42
N ILE A 328 14.38 5.26 14.56
CA ILE A 328 13.31 5.80 15.41
C ILE A 328 13.72 5.79 16.89
N ILE A 329 14.31 4.69 17.39
CA ILE A 329 14.76 4.59 18.80
C ILE A 329 15.81 5.67 19.09
N ASN A 330 16.82 5.80 18.23
CA ASN A 330 17.88 6.79 18.41
C ASN A 330 17.35 8.22 18.33
N THR A 331 16.42 8.49 17.41
CA THR A 331 15.79 9.81 17.29
C THR A 331 14.97 10.14 18.55
N ASN A 332 14.16 9.20 19.05
CA ASN A 332 13.43 9.39 20.31
C ASN A 332 14.38 9.68 21.47
N LYS A 333 15.42 8.86 21.64
CA LYS A 333 16.42 9.02 22.70
C LYS A 333 17.06 10.40 22.63
N PHE A 334 17.51 10.82 21.47
CA PHE A 334 18.14 12.11 21.27
C PHE A 334 17.18 13.29 21.59
N ILE A 335 15.93 13.23 21.10
CA ILE A 335 14.90 14.24 21.42
C ILE A 335 14.65 14.30 22.92
N ILE A 336 14.56 13.15 23.62
CA ILE A 336 14.34 13.08 25.07
C ILE A 336 15.49 13.77 25.82
N GLU A 337 16.75 13.45 25.47
CA GLU A 337 17.93 14.04 26.08
C GLU A 337 17.96 15.57 25.93
N GLU A 338 17.65 16.07 24.72
CA GLU A 338 17.56 17.50 24.44
C GLU A 338 16.43 18.18 25.22
N LEU A 339 15.25 17.54 25.30
CA LEU A 339 14.12 18.10 26.04
C LEU A 339 14.34 18.09 27.57
N GLN A 340 15.02 17.06 28.09
CA GLN A 340 15.37 16.99 29.53
C GLN A 340 16.40 18.04 29.92
N SER A 341 17.37 18.34 29.06
CA SER A 341 18.39 19.35 29.33
C SER A 341 17.83 20.79 29.35
N ASN A 342 16.66 21.00 28.74
CA ASN A 342 16.02 22.33 28.59
C ASN A 342 14.76 22.49 29.45
N ASN A 343 14.36 21.49 30.22
CA ASN A 343 13.20 21.55 31.10
C ASN A 343 13.60 21.97 32.51
#